data_9730a06c649146641f51ae8cf4e05bce
#
_entry.id   9730a06c649146641f51ae8cf4e05bce
#
_cell.length_a   1.000
_cell.length_b   1.000
_cell.length_c   1.000
_cell.angle_alpha   90.00
_cell.angle_beta   90.00
_cell.angle_gamma   90.00
#
_symmetry.space_group_name_H-M   'P 1'
#
loop_
_entity.id
_entity.type
_entity.pdbx_description
1 polymer ?
#
loop_
_entity_poly.entity_id
_entity_poly.type
_entity_poly.pdbx_seq_one_letter_code
_entity_poly.pdbx_strand_id
1 'polypeptide(L)'
;VHDISIPQLESFTKDYKIKPYDYQLGAFAHALRTERALILSPTASGKSLIIFMLCDYLKGRKLIIVPTTSLVFQLDKDFESYYTNRTYSTHLIMSGQDKNADADIFISTWQSIYKQPKKWFDQFDVVIGDEAHLFKANSLTKIMTKLENCDYRYGFTGTLDGTQTHRLVLEGLFGSVMKATSTKELIDTDRIADLRIKALVLKYPENVRKMMAKQKYDIEMKFISSWEPRNNFIKNLAISRKGNTLLLFQYVEKHGKVLY
;
A
#
# COMPACT_ATOMS: atom_id res chain seq x y z
N VAL A 1 -6.67 15.25 -22.49
CA VAL A 1 -5.84 15.86 -21.41
C VAL A 1 -6.76 16.73 -20.58
N HIS A 2 -6.93 16.34 -19.30
CA HIS A 2 -7.74 17.12 -18.37
C HIS A 2 -6.86 18.21 -17.73
N ASP A 3 -7.07 19.47 -18.12
CA ASP A 3 -6.46 20.60 -17.42
C ASP A 3 -7.44 21.14 -16.38
N ILE A 4 -7.18 20.84 -15.12
CA ILE A 4 -8.04 21.22 -14.01
C ILE A 4 -7.38 22.38 -13.23
N SER A 5 -8.09 23.48 -13.11
CA SER A 5 -7.62 24.66 -12.34
C SER A 5 -7.85 24.49 -10.84
N ILE A 6 -7.12 25.27 -10.02
CA ILE A 6 -7.28 25.26 -8.55
C ILE A 6 -8.74 25.51 -8.12
N PRO A 7 -9.46 26.53 -8.64
CA PRO A 7 -10.87 26.72 -8.27
C PRO A 7 -11.76 25.54 -8.63
N GLN A 8 -11.48 24.84 -9.73
CA GLN A 8 -12.22 23.62 -10.09
C GLN A 8 -11.95 22.47 -9.13
N LEU A 9 -10.67 22.32 -8.65
CA LEU A 9 -10.31 21.34 -7.64
C LEU A 9 -11.00 21.60 -6.31
N GLU A 10 -11.03 22.85 -5.86
CA GLU A 10 -11.72 23.27 -4.64
C GLU A 10 -13.23 23.02 -4.74
N SER A 11 -13.84 23.36 -5.87
CA SER A 11 -15.26 23.09 -6.13
C SER A 11 -15.57 21.59 -6.15
N PHE A 12 -14.70 20.78 -6.76
CA PHE A 12 -14.87 19.33 -6.85
C PHE A 12 -14.81 18.66 -5.47
N THR A 13 -13.92 19.12 -4.59
CA THR A 13 -13.70 18.49 -3.26
C THR A 13 -14.51 19.12 -2.13
N LYS A 14 -15.39 20.10 -2.43
CA LYS A 14 -16.13 20.86 -1.40
C LYS A 14 -17.02 20.00 -0.49
N ASP A 15 -17.61 18.93 -1.07
CA ASP A 15 -18.55 18.04 -0.38
C ASP A 15 -17.85 16.84 0.31
N TYR A 16 -16.52 16.78 0.27
CA TYR A 16 -15.75 15.74 0.95
C TYR A 16 -15.71 16.00 2.46
N LYS A 17 -15.88 14.94 3.24
CA LYS A 17 -15.76 15.00 4.71
C LYS A 17 -14.35 15.36 5.16
N ILE A 18 -13.34 15.04 4.33
CA ILE A 18 -11.93 15.29 4.60
C ILE A 18 -11.41 16.23 3.52
N LYS A 19 -10.90 17.39 3.95
CA LYS A 19 -10.26 18.34 3.02
C LYS A 19 -8.91 17.78 2.56
N PRO A 20 -8.71 17.60 1.23
CA PRO A 20 -7.42 17.17 0.72
C PRO A 20 -6.31 18.19 0.99
N TYR A 21 -5.10 17.72 1.16
CA TYR A 21 -3.91 18.54 1.25
C TYR A 21 -3.42 18.96 -0.13
N ASP A 22 -2.66 20.04 -0.20
CA ASP A 22 -2.16 20.61 -1.47
C ASP A 22 -1.35 19.60 -2.28
N TYR A 23 -0.51 18.78 -1.64
CA TYR A 23 0.24 17.73 -2.33
C TYR A 23 -0.67 16.61 -2.89
N GLN A 24 -1.80 16.33 -2.24
CA GLN A 24 -2.80 15.36 -2.74
C GLN A 24 -3.53 15.92 -3.96
N LEU A 25 -3.93 17.19 -3.90
CA LEU A 25 -4.52 17.89 -5.04
C LEU A 25 -3.53 18.00 -6.21
N GLY A 26 -2.26 18.28 -5.92
CA GLY A 26 -1.19 18.30 -6.91
C GLY A 26 -0.97 16.96 -7.59
N ALA A 27 -0.97 15.86 -6.82
CA ALA A 27 -0.84 14.51 -7.36
C ALA A 27 -2.07 14.10 -8.20
N PHE A 28 -3.27 14.43 -7.74
CA PHE A 28 -4.50 14.23 -8.48
C PHE A 28 -4.52 14.99 -9.82
N ALA A 29 -4.21 16.27 -9.81
CA ALA A 29 -4.15 17.09 -11.03
C ALA A 29 -3.08 16.58 -12.01
N HIS A 30 -1.92 16.14 -11.50
CA HIS A 30 -0.88 15.53 -12.33
C HIS A 30 -1.39 14.24 -13.00
N ALA A 31 -2.00 13.35 -12.21
CA ALA A 31 -2.57 12.10 -12.73
C ALA A 31 -3.57 12.35 -13.86
N LEU A 32 -4.49 13.30 -13.68
CA LEU A 32 -5.48 13.64 -14.71
C LEU A 32 -4.84 14.17 -16.00
N ARG A 33 -3.78 14.98 -15.89
CA ARG A 33 -3.09 15.54 -17.07
C ARG A 33 -2.28 14.51 -17.84
N THR A 34 -1.72 13.53 -17.14
CA THR A 34 -0.81 12.56 -17.77
C THR A 34 -1.50 11.26 -18.18
N GLU A 35 -2.73 11.00 -17.67
CA GLU A 35 -3.50 9.77 -17.87
C GLU A 35 -2.79 8.51 -17.39
N ARG A 36 -1.47 8.54 -17.28
CA ARG A 36 -0.61 7.47 -16.76
C ARG A 36 0.44 8.04 -15.83
N ALA A 37 0.47 7.59 -14.57
CA ALA A 37 1.45 8.04 -13.59
C ALA A 37 1.76 6.97 -12.56
N LEU A 38 3.02 6.92 -12.13
CA LEU A 38 3.46 6.20 -10.92
C LEU A 38 3.65 7.22 -9.80
N ILE A 39 2.72 7.26 -8.87
CA ILE A 39 2.70 8.26 -7.79
C ILE A 39 3.45 7.70 -6.58
N LEU A 40 4.59 8.33 -6.27
CA LEU A 40 5.38 8.04 -5.08
C LEU A 40 4.86 8.89 -3.93
N SER A 41 4.24 8.24 -2.96
CA SER A 41 3.63 8.88 -1.79
C SER A 41 3.83 7.99 -0.56
N PRO A 42 4.49 8.48 0.51
CA PRO A 42 4.85 7.66 1.68
C PRO A 42 3.63 7.04 2.37
N THR A 43 3.89 6.07 3.23
CA THR A 43 2.86 5.56 4.16
C THR A 43 2.34 6.71 5.02
N ALA A 44 1.04 6.68 5.33
CA ALA A 44 0.32 7.72 6.07
C ALA A 44 0.20 9.09 5.36
N SER A 45 0.56 9.19 4.07
CA SER A 45 0.31 10.41 3.27
C SER A 45 -1.13 10.54 2.76
N GLY A 46 -2.02 9.57 3.08
CA GLY A 46 -3.40 9.56 2.59
C GLY A 46 -3.53 9.22 1.10
N LYS A 47 -2.76 8.24 0.60
CA LYS A 47 -2.87 7.72 -0.78
C LYS A 47 -4.30 7.34 -1.15
N SER A 48 -5.04 6.71 -0.21
CA SER A 48 -6.42 6.29 -0.43
C SER A 48 -7.36 7.45 -0.82
N LEU A 49 -7.12 8.66 -0.31
CA LEU A 49 -7.89 9.84 -0.70
C LEU A 49 -7.59 10.28 -2.15
N ILE A 50 -6.33 10.19 -2.60
CA ILE A 50 -6.00 10.48 -4.00
C ILE A 50 -6.64 9.44 -4.93
N ILE A 51 -6.59 8.16 -4.56
CA ILE A 51 -7.25 7.08 -5.29
C ILE A 51 -8.76 7.33 -5.37
N PHE A 52 -9.36 7.71 -4.24
CA PHE A 52 -10.78 8.06 -4.18
C PHE A 52 -11.13 9.21 -5.12
N MET A 53 -10.37 10.32 -5.10
CA MET A 53 -10.58 11.47 -5.98
C MET A 53 -10.53 11.06 -7.46
N LEU A 54 -9.60 10.19 -7.86
CA LEU A 54 -9.53 9.67 -9.22
C LEU A 54 -10.76 8.83 -9.58
N CYS A 55 -11.22 7.98 -8.67
CA CYS A 55 -12.43 7.18 -8.89
C CYS A 55 -13.71 8.02 -8.98
N ASP A 56 -13.80 9.08 -8.20
CA ASP A 56 -14.95 9.97 -8.16
C ASP A 56 -15.01 10.88 -9.39
N TYR A 57 -13.86 11.35 -9.86
CA TYR A 57 -13.77 12.28 -11.02
C TYR A 57 -13.87 11.57 -12.37
N LEU A 58 -13.18 10.45 -12.55
CA LEU A 58 -13.09 9.75 -13.83
C LEU A 58 -14.37 8.95 -14.10
N LYS A 59 -14.86 9.03 -15.33
CA LYS A 59 -16.02 8.24 -15.79
C LYS A 59 -15.63 6.80 -16.11
N GLY A 60 -16.61 5.94 -16.30
CA GLY A 60 -16.43 4.54 -16.65
C GLY A 60 -16.15 3.64 -15.44
N ARG A 61 -15.84 2.37 -15.67
CA ARG A 61 -15.55 1.38 -14.62
C ARG A 61 -14.10 1.41 -14.19
N LYS A 62 -13.88 1.30 -12.88
CA LYS A 62 -12.56 1.36 -12.26
C LYS A 62 -12.18 0.00 -11.68
N LEU A 63 -10.94 -0.42 -11.92
CA LEU A 63 -10.34 -1.58 -11.28
C LEU A 63 -9.20 -1.13 -10.36
N ILE A 64 -9.36 -1.36 -9.06
CA ILE A 64 -8.31 -1.10 -8.07
C ILE A 64 -7.70 -2.43 -7.67
N ILE A 65 -6.37 -2.53 -7.80
CA ILE A 65 -5.61 -3.73 -7.49
C ILE A 65 -4.77 -3.47 -6.25
N VAL A 66 -4.95 -4.30 -5.23
CA VAL A 66 -4.22 -4.21 -3.95
C VAL A 66 -3.48 -5.53 -3.65
N PRO A 67 -2.42 -5.53 -2.82
CA PRO A 67 -1.64 -6.74 -2.56
C PRO A 67 -2.31 -7.74 -1.62
N THR A 68 -3.20 -7.32 -0.72
CA THR A 68 -3.80 -8.17 0.31
C THR A 68 -5.31 -7.99 0.45
N THR A 69 -6.00 -9.01 0.95
CA THR A 69 -7.44 -8.96 1.22
C THR A 69 -7.80 -7.93 2.29
N SER A 70 -6.95 -7.72 3.27
CA SER A 70 -7.16 -6.67 4.30
C SER A 70 -7.23 -5.28 3.69
N LEU A 71 -6.40 -5.00 2.66
CA LEU A 71 -6.42 -3.72 1.96
C LEU A 71 -7.66 -3.54 1.08
N VAL A 72 -8.25 -4.64 0.56
CA VAL A 72 -9.55 -4.58 -0.15
C VAL A 72 -10.62 -3.97 0.76
N PHE A 73 -10.79 -4.50 1.96
CA PHE A 73 -11.77 -4.01 2.93
C PHE A 73 -11.43 -2.61 3.46
N GLN A 74 -10.14 -2.36 3.73
CA GLN A 74 -9.70 -1.06 4.24
C GLN A 74 -10.01 0.05 3.25
N LEU A 75 -9.71 -0.16 1.97
CA LEU A 75 -9.92 0.86 0.94
C LEU A 75 -11.41 1.16 0.72
N ASP A 76 -12.27 0.14 0.72
CA ASP A 76 -13.72 0.33 0.62
C ASP A 76 -14.26 1.13 1.83
N LYS A 77 -13.82 0.79 3.04
CA LYS A 77 -14.17 1.53 4.26
C LYS A 77 -13.63 2.96 4.26
N ASP A 78 -12.42 3.18 3.76
CA ASP A 78 -11.85 4.52 3.61
C ASP A 78 -12.73 5.37 2.68
N PHE A 79 -13.15 4.82 1.55
CA PHE A 79 -14.03 5.50 0.59
C PHE A 79 -15.37 5.92 1.20
N GLU A 80 -15.98 5.06 2.03
CA GLU A 80 -17.19 5.41 2.78
C GLU A 80 -16.98 6.58 3.74
N SER A 81 -15.76 6.75 4.24
CA SER A 81 -15.41 7.83 5.16
C SER A 81 -15.19 9.18 4.49
N TYR A 82 -14.94 9.22 3.18
CA TYR A 82 -14.54 10.43 2.47
C TYR A 82 -15.73 11.24 1.93
N TYR A 83 -16.84 10.60 1.61
CA TYR A 83 -17.96 11.27 0.97
C TYR A 83 -19.27 11.18 1.78
N THR A 84 -20.12 12.21 1.67
CA THR A 84 -21.36 12.28 2.44
C THR A 84 -22.49 11.48 1.79
N ASN A 85 -22.58 11.53 0.44
CA ASN A 85 -23.61 10.85 -0.34
C ASN A 85 -22.95 9.91 -1.35
N ARG A 86 -22.94 8.62 -1.04
CA ARG A 86 -22.37 7.60 -1.93
C ARG A 86 -23.20 7.50 -3.21
N THR A 87 -22.63 7.92 -4.33
CA THR A 87 -23.25 7.85 -5.67
C THR A 87 -22.68 6.75 -6.55
N TYR A 88 -21.73 5.96 -6.06
CA TYR A 88 -21.08 4.86 -6.76
C TYR A 88 -21.27 3.53 -6.01
N SER A 89 -21.23 2.43 -6.75
CA SER A 89 -21.26 1.07 -6.22
C SER A 89 -19.85 0.46 -6.22
N THR A 90 -19.51 -0.29 -5.17
CA THR A 90 -18.26 -1.04 -5.07
C THR A 90 -18.51 -2.54 -5.13
N HIS A 91 -17.62 -3.27 -5.80
CA HIS A 91 -17.59 -4.74 -5.80
C HIS A 91 -16.23 -5.22 -5.34
N LEU A 92 -16.22 -5.97 -4.23
CA LEU A 92 -14.99 -6.49 -3.63
C LEU A 92 -14.73 -7.92 -4.14
N ILE A 93 -13.57 -8.14 -4.78
CA ILE A 93 -13.19 -9.44 -5.34
C ILE A 93 -12.07 -10.05 -4.52
N MET A 94 -12.38 -11.19 -3.91
CA MET A 94 -11.43 -12.03 -3.19
C MET A 94 -11.50 -13.48 -3.71
N SER A 95 -10.63 -14.35 -3.17
CA SER A 95 -10.62 -15.77 -3.54
C SER A 95 -11.98 -16.40 -3.30
N GLY A 96 -12.50 -17.11 -4.32
CA GLY A 96 -13.79 -17.81 -4.24
C GLY A 96 -15.05 -16.97 -4.46
N GLN A 97 -14.93 -15.65 -4.59
CA GLN A 97 -16.08 -14.77 -4.85
C GLN A 97 -16.34 -14.60 -6.35
N ASP A 98 -17.58 -14.23 -6.68
CA ASP A 98 -17.94 -13.84 -8.04
C ASP A 98 -17.12 -12.62 -8.47
N LYS A 99 -16.70 -12.63 -9.73
CA LYS A 99 -15.89 -11.59 -10.34
C LYS A 99 -16.71 -10.68 -11.27
N ASN A 100 -17.97 -11.01 -11.44
CA ASN A 100 -18.89 -10.28 -12.30
C ASN A 100 -19.92 -9.58 -11.43
N ALA A 101 -20.06 -8.28 -11.62
CA ALA A 101 -21.06 -7.47 -10.98
C ALA A 101 -21.37 -6.26 -11.86
N ASP A 102 -22.51 -5.64 -11.62
CA ASP A 102 -22.80 -4.32 -12.15
C ASP A 102 -22.41 -3.29 -11.08
N ALA A 103 -21.17 -2.84 -11.14
CA ALA A 103 -20.59 -1.93 -10.18
C ALA A 103 -19.67 -0.91 -10.89
N ASP A 104 -19.49 0.25 -10.26
CA ASP A 104 -18.65 1.32 -10.78
C ASP A 104 -17.17 1.11 -10.44
N ILE A 105 -16.90 0.56 -9.26
CA ILE A 105 -15.55 0.37 -8.73
C ILE A 105 -15.37 -1.08 -8.29
N PHE A 106 -14.37 -1.73 -8.84
CA PHE A 106 -13.95 -3.07 -8.46
C PHE A 106 -12.66 -2.98 -7.66
N ILE A 107 -12.64 -3.56 -6.47
CA ILE A 107 -11.44 -3.62 -5.62
C ILE A 107 -11.04 -5.07 -5.45
N SER A 108 -9.84 -5.43 -5.87
CA SER A 108 -9.39 -6.81 -5.93
C SER A 108 -7.94 -7.00 -5.52
N THR A 109 -7.63 -8.20 -5.03
CA THR A 109 -6.23 -8.62 -5.00
C THR A 109 -5.80 -9.11 -6.38
N TRP A 110 -4.53 -8.90 -6.74
CA TRP A 110 -4.01 -9.37 -8.03
C TRP A 110 -4.13 -10.90 -8.20
N GLN A 111 -4.03 -11.67 -7.10
CA GLN A 111 -4.16 -13.13 -7.09
C GLN A 111 -5.55 -13.59 -7.53
N SER A 112 -6.57 -12.81 -7.22
CA SER A 112 -7.97 -13.16 -7.54
C SER A 112 -8.30 -12.97 -9.01
N ILE A 113 -7.61 -12.08 -9.72
CA ILE A 113 -7.98 -11.65 -11.08
C ILE A 113 -6.96 -11.98 -12.17
N TYR A 114 -5.69 -12.31 -11.85
CA TYR A 114 -4.63 -12.48 -12.88
C TYR A 114 -4.94 -13.58 -13.93
N LYS A 115 -5.79 -14.57 -13.58
CA LYS A 115 -6.22 -15.64 -14.47
C LYS A 115 -7.43 -15.29 -15.33
N GLN A 116 -8.08 -14.13 -15.10
CA GLN A 116 -9.25 -13.75 -15.89
C GLN A 116 -8.87 -13.57 -17.37
N PRO A 117 -9.80 -13.89 -18.30
CA PRO A 117 -9.58 -13.69 -19.72
C PRO A 117 -9.53 -12.20 -20.05
N LYS A 118 -8.90 -11.84 -21.18
CA LYS A 118 -8.81 -10.45 -21.65
C LYS A 118 -10.19 -9.77 -21.70
N LYS A 119 -11.20 -10.45 -22.20
CA LYS A 119 -12.59 -9.95 -22.30
C LYS A 119 -13.14 -9.43 -20.96
N TRP A 120 -12.72 -10.02 -19.84
CA TRP A 120 -13.12 -9.55 -18.51
C TRP A 120 -12.50 -8.20 -18.18
N PHE A 121 -11.27 -7.95 -18.65
CA PHE A 121 -10.56 -6.68 -18.43
C PHE A 121 -11.02 -5.55 -19.35
N ASP A 122 -11.64 -5.87 -20.50
CA ASP A 122 -12.09 -4.89 -21.49
C ASP A 122 -13.21 -3.95 -20.99
N GLN A 123 -13.82 -4.26 -19.83
CA GLN A 123 -14.84 -3.44 -19.20
C GLN A 123 -14.30 -2.28 -18.38
N PHE A 124 -12.98 -2.18 -18.17
CA PHE A 124 -12.39 -1.18 -17.29
C PHE A 124 -11.72 -0.05 -18.07
N ASP A 125 -12.13 1.17 -17.76
CA ASP A 125 -11.57 2.40 -18.34
C ASP A 125 -10.39 2.92 -17.51
N VAL A 126 -10.38 2.62 -16.20
CA VAL A 126 -9.38 3.08 -15.24
C VAL A 126 -8.81 1.88 -14.47
N VAL A 127 -7.50 1.77 -14.38
CA VAL A 127 -6.81 0.83 -13.49
C VAL A 127 -5.92 1.57 -12.50
N ILE A 128 -6.01 1.18 -11.23
CA ILE A 128 -5.21 1.74 -10.15
C ILE A 128 -4.54 0.58 -9.40
N GLY A 129 -3.20 0.61 -9.29
CA GLY A 129 -2.44 -0.32 -8.47
C GLY A 129 -1.99 0.36 -7.18
N ASP A 130 -2.52 -0.03 -6.03
CA ASP A 130 -2.03 0.45 -4.74
C ASP A 130 -0.93 -0.48 -4.21
N GLU A 131 0.06 0.10 -3.53
CA GLU A 131 1.31 -0.56 -3.11
C GLU A 131 1.99 -1.32 -4.28
N ALA A 132 2.10 -0.64 -5.41
CA ALA A 132 2.53 -1.21 -6.68
C ALA A 132 3.89 -1.94 -6.60
N HIS A 133 4.78 -1.55 -5.68
CA HIS A 133 6.08 -2.19 -5.43
C HIS A 133 5.97 -3.62 -4.87
N LEU A 134 4.83 -4.00 -4.27
CA LEU A 134 4.61 -5.34 -3.72
C LEU A 134 4.13 -6.35 -4.78
N PHE A 135 3.78 -5.90 -5.97
CA PHE A 135 3.35 -6.80 -7.03
C PHE A 135 4.54 -7.55 -7.63
N LYS A 136 4.37 -8.86 -7.82
CA LYS A 136 5.32 -9.62 -8.64
C LYS A 136 5.25 -9.10 -10.07
N ALA A 137 6.38 -8.64 -10.61
CA ALA A 137 6.48 -8.04 -11.93
C ALA A 137 5.74 -8.86 -13.01
N ASN A 138 5.94 -10.18 -13.06
CA ASN A 138 5.29 -11.06 -14.04
C ASN A 138 3.76 -11.09 -13.92
N SER A 139 3.20 -11.06 -12.72
CA SER A 139 1.74 -11.12 -12.51
C SER A 139 1.08 -9.79 -12.84
N LEU A 140 1.70 -8.69 -12.44
CA LEU A 140 1.25 -7.35 -12.78
C LEU A 140 1.32 -7.12 -14.30
N THR A 141 2.42 -7.48 -14.93
CA THR A 141 2.57 -7.40 -16.40
C THR A 141 1.47 -8.17 -17.11
N LYS A 142 1.16 -9.41 -16.67
CA LYS A 142 0.08 -10.22 -17.25
C LYS A 142 -1.31 -9.57 -17.11
N ILE A 143 -1.57 -8.85 -16.03
CA ILE A 143 -2.82 -8.09 -15.86
C ILE A 143 -2.82 -6.88 -16.78
N MET A 144 -1.76 -6.08 -16.71
CA MET A 144 -1.67 -4.81 -17.44
C MET A 144 -1.65 -4.98 -18.96
N THR A 145 -1.11 -6.10 -19.47
CA THR A 145 -1.16 -6.43 -20.92
C THR A 145 -2.55 -6.83 -21.39
N LYS A 146 -3.45 -7.25 -20.50
CA LYS A 146 -4.85 -7.54 -20.85
C LYS A 146 -5.75 -6.29 -20.85
N LEU A 147 -5.33 -5.22 -20.20
CA LEU A 147 -6.04 -3.94 -20.09
C LEU A 147 -5.71 -3.03 -21.30
N GLU A 148 -5.84 -3.55 -22.53
CA GLU A 148 -5.46 -2.81 -23.75
C GLU A 148 -6.31 -1.56 -23.97
N ASN A 149 -7.60 -1.63 -23.65
CA ASN A 149 -8.56 -0.53 -23.83
C ASN A 149 -8.65 0.40 -22.61
N CYS A 150 -7.78 0.23 -21.61
CA CYS A 150 -7.77 1.04 -20.41
C CYS A 150 -6.89 2.28 -20.62
N ASP A 151 -7.51 3.45 -20.72
CA ASP A 151 -6.81 4.71 -20.98
C ASP A 151 -6.05 5.21 -19.75
N TYR A 152 -6.65 5.11 -18.58
CA TYR A 152 -6.11 5.65 -17.34
C TYR A 152 -5.43 4.57 -16.51
N ARG A 153 -4.11 4.74 -16.26
CA ARG A 153 -3.30 3.76 -15.53
C ARG A 153 -2.49 4.42 -14.43
N TYR A 154 -2.82 4.18 -13.18
CA TYR A 154 -2.16 4.80 -12.03
C TYR A 154 -1.57 3.75 -11.11
N GLY A 155 -0.30 3.92 -10.76
CA GLY A 155 0.37 3.15 -9.70
C GLY A 155 0.63 4.03 -8.49
N PHE A 156 0.36 3.52 -7.30
CA PHE A 156 0.68 4.17 -6.04
C PHE A 156 1.68 3.32 -5.26
N THR A 157 2.69 3.96 -4.69
CA THR A 157 3.68 3.27 -3.87
C THR A 157 4.31 4.20 -2.83
N GLY A 158 4.60 3.67 -1.65
CA GLY A 158 5.31 4.41 -0.60
C GLY A 158 6.81 4.47 -0.85
N THR A 159 7.35 3.45 -1.49
CA THR A 159 8.78 3.32 -1.79
C THR A 159 8.98 2.73 -3.18
N LEU A 160 10.06 3.13 -3.84
CA LEU A 160 10.60 2.38 -4.95
C LEU A 160 11.83 1.64 -4.41
N ASP A 161 11.79 0.32 -4.41
CA ASP A 161 12.96 -0.46 -3.99
C ASP A 161 14.15 -0.14 -4.89
N GLY A 162 15.36 -0.27 -4.35
CA GLY A 162 16.59 0.18 -5.01
C GLY A 162 16.97 -0.57 -6.29
N THR A 163 16.16 -1.52 -6.79
CA THR A 163 16.43 -2.22 -8.04
C THR A 163 15.90 -1.43 -9.24
N GLN A 164 16.80 -0.91 -10.07
CA GLN A 164 16.45 -0.17 -11.28
C GLN A 164 15.51 -0.95 -12.21
N THR A 165 15.69 -2.27 -12.30
CA THR A 165 14.87 -3.14 -13.16
C THR A 165 13.41 -3.13 -12.73
N HIS A 166 13.13 -3.19 -11.43
CA HIS A 166 11.76 -3.17 -10.90
C HIS A 166 11.10 -1.81 -11.14
N ARG A 167 11.83 -0.73 -10.90
CA ARG A 167 11.37 0.63 -11.18
C ARG A 167 10.98 0.81 -12.65
N LEU A 168 11.85 0.38 -13.59
CA LEU A 168 11.58 0.49 -15.03
C LEU A 168 10.34 -0.29 -15.46
N VAL A 169 10.09 -1.46 -14.86
CA VAL A 169 8.85 -2.23 -15.11
C VAL A 169 7.63 -1.44 -14.65
N LEU A 170 7.65 -0.86 -13.45
CA LEU A 170 6.53 -0.06 -12.94
C LEU A 170 6.29 1.19 -13.79
N GLU A 171 7.36 1.90 -14.16
CA GLU A 171 7.26 3.08 -15.06
C GLU A 171 6.71 2.69 -16.44
N GLY A 172 7.11 1.54 -16.97
CA GLY A 172 6.58 1.03 -18.24
C GLY A 172 5.09 0.67 -18.19
N LEU A 173 4.59 0.23 -17.04
CA LEU A 173 3.19 -0.18 -16.86
C LEU A 173 2.26 0.99 -16.51
N PHE A 174 2.71 1.94 -15.70
CA PHE A 174 1.91 3.03 -15.17
C PHE A 174 2.27 4.41 -15.73
N GLY A 175 3.49 4.62 -16.20
CA GLY A 175 3.97 5.93 -16.62
C GLY A 175 5.08 6.47 -15.72
N SER A 176 5.49 7.72 -15.98
CA SER A 176 6.58 8.37 -15.25
C SER A 176 6.30 8.53 -13.76
N VAL A 177 7.38 8.52 -12.96
CA VAL A 177 7.29 8.72 -11.50
C VAL A 177 6.99 10.17 -11.18
N MET A 178 5.94 10.39 -10.40
CA MET A 178 5.64 11.69 -9.75
C MET A 178 5.74 11.52 -8.25
N LYS A 179 6.59 12.31 -7.60
CA LYS A 179 6.70 12.37 -6.14
C LYS A 179 5.67 13.36 -5.60
N ALA A 180 4.66 12.86 -4.90
CA ALA A 180 3.62 13.70 -4.31
C ALA A 180 4.13 14.46 -3.08
N THR A 181 4.81 13.77 -2.16
CA THR A 181 5.43 14.32 -0.96
C THR A 181 6.52 13.38 -0.43
N SER A 182 7.23 13.76 0.61
CA SER A 182 8.22 12.92 1.29
C SER A 182 7.87 12.72 2.77
N THR A 183 8.40 11.67 3.37
CA THR A 183 8.28 11.43 4.82
C THR A 183 8.79 12.62 5.63
N LYS A 184 9.90 13.24 5.18
CA LYS A 184 10.46 14.42 5.84
C LYS A 184 9.48 15.60 5.81
N GLU A 185 8.92 15.92 4.65
CA GLU A 185 7.92 17.01 4.51
C GLU A 185 6.69 16.77 5.39
N LEU A 186 6.25 15.52 5.51
CA LEU A 186 5.11 15.16 6.36
C LEU A 186 5.43 15.31 7.85
N ILE A 187 6.68 15.03 8.29
CA ILE A 187 7.15 15.27 9.67
C ILE A 187 7.29 16.77 9.91
N ASP A 188 7.96 17.50 9.01
CA ASP A 188 8.23 18.93 9.14
C ASP A 188 6.93 19.77 9.18
N THR A 189 5.83 19.23 8.65
CA THR A 189 4.49 19.85 8.65
C THR A 189 3.53 19.26 9.70
N ASP A 190 4.04 18.51 10.69
CA ASP A 190 3.25 17.87 11.76
C ASP A 190 2.09 16.97 11.26
N ARG A 191 2.22 16.39 10.04
CA ARG A 191 1.22 15.50 9.45
C ARG A 191 1.35 14.06 9.93
N ILE A 192 2.58 13.66 10.27
CA ILE A 192 2.90 12.36 10.87
C ILE A 192 3.81 12.55 12.07
N ALA A 193 3.72 11.62 13.00
CA ALA A 193 4.54 11.65 14.20
C ALA A 193 6.04 11.49 13.88
N ASP A 194 6.89 12.17 14.67
CA ASP A 194 8.34 11.98 14.62
C ASP A 194 8.68 10.52 15.04
N LEU A 195 9.40 9.82 14.18
CA LEU A 195 9.83 8.45 14.41
C LEU A 195 11.28 8.42 14.91
N ARG A 196 11.47 8.00 16.16
CA ARG A 196 12.81 7.76 16.74
C ARG A 196 13.11 6.26 16.78
N ILE A 197 14.07 5.83 16.00
CA ILE A 197 14.52 4.45 15.97
C ILE A 197 15.71 4.29 16.91
N LYS A 198 15.60 3.36 17.89
CA LYS A 198 16.68 2.94 18.77
C LYS A 198 17.00 1.48 18.52
N ALA A 199 18.15 1.19 17.95
CA ALA A 199 18.63 -0.18 17.76
C ALA A 199 19.31 -0.68 19.05
N LEU A 200 18.74 -1.69 19.68
CA LEU A 200 19.31 -2.34 20.85
C LEU A 200 20.04 -3.61 20.42
N VAL A 201 21.35 -3.62 20.56
CA VAL A 201 22.19 -4.76 20.18
C VAL A 201 22.43 -5.62 21.41
N LEU A 202 21.80 -6.79 21.46
CA LEU A 202 22.02 -7.78 22.51
C LEU A 202 23.24 -8.63 22.19
N LYS A 203 24.19 -8.67 23.11
CA LYS A 203 25.42 -9.49 22.98
C LYS A 203 25.23 -10.80 23.74
N TYR A 204 25.44 -11.92 23.07
CA TYR A 204 25.50 -13.23 23.71
C TYR A 204 26.89 -13.47 24.34
N PRO A 205 26.95 -14.31 25.38
CA PRO A 205 28.22 -14.75 25.92
C PRO A 205 29.13 -15.38 24.83
N GLU A 206 30.42 -15.16 24.91
CA GLU A 206 31.35 -15.54 23.83
C GLU A 206 31.36 -17.04 23.53
N ASN A 207 31.26 -17.88 24.54
CA ASN A 207 31.13 -19.33 24.39
C ASN A 207 29.87 -19.72 23.60
N VAL A 208 28.73 -19.09 23.89
CA VAL A 208 27.48 -19.31 23.19
C VAL A 208 27.59 -18.86 21.72
N ARG A 209 28.16 -17.68 21.50
CA ARG A 209 28.38 -17.14 20.15
C ARG A 209 29.28 -18.09 19.32
N LYS A 210 30.38 -18.58 19.88
CA LYS A 210 31.29 -19.51 19.19
C LYS A 210 30.62 -20.85 18.89
N MET A 211 29.77 -21.34 19.76
CA MET A 211 28.99 -22.56 19.56
C MET A 211 27.96 -22.40 18.43
N MET A 212 27.22 -21.32 18.44
CA MET A 212 26.12 -21.06 17.47
C MET A 212 26.64 -20.66 16.10
N ALA A 213 27.79 -19.98 15.98
CA ALA A 213 28.36 -19.55 14.69
C ALA A 213 28.69 -20.73 13.72
N LYS A 214 28.78 -21.96 14.22
CA LYS A 214 29.01 -23.18 13.43
C LYS A 214 27.70 -23.90 13.06
N GLN A 215 26.54 -23.42 13.52
CA GLN A 215 25.25 -24.07 13.30
C GLN A 215 24.60 -23.61 12.00
N LYS A 216 23.63 -24.40 11.51
CA LYS A 216 22.76 -23.99 10.40
C LYS A 216 21.81 -22.89 10.85
N TYR A 217 21.42 -22.06 9.90
CA TYR A 217 20.49 -20.92 10.13
C TYR A 217 19.24 -21.28 10.93
N ASP A 218 18.58 -22.41 10.62
CA ASP A 218 17.36 -22.83 11.32
C ASP A 218 17.60 -23.16 12.80
N ILE A 219 18.78 -23.71 13.12
CA ILE A 219 19.18 -24.03 14.50
C ILE A 219 19.50 -22.75 15.25
N GLU A 220 20.21 -21.83 14.61
CA GLU A 220 20.53 -20.52 15.17
C GLU A 220 19.23 -19.71 15.45
N MET A 221 18.32 -19.67 14.50
CA MET A 221 17.04 -18.95 14.66
C MET A 221 16.16 -19.56 15.75
N LYS A 222 16.14 -20.91 15.86
CA LYS A 222 15.44 -21.58 16.95
C LYS A 222 16.05 -21.23 18.31
N PHE A 223 17.38 -21.22 18.40
CA PHE A 223 18.09 -20.82 19.61
C PHE A 223 17.79 -19.36 19.98
N ILE A 224 17.94 -18.42 19.04
CA ILE A 224 17.68 -17.00 19.26
C ILE A 224 16.24 -16.77 19.77
N SER A 225 15.25 -17.42 19.16
CA SER A 225 13.84 -17.26 19.53
C SER A 225 13.49 -17.87 20.89
N SER A 226 14.23 -18.90 21.34
CA SER A 226 14.02 -19.58 22.62
C SER A 226 14.96 -19.12 23.75
N TRP A 227 15.92 -18.21 23.47
CA TRP A 227 16.89 -17.74 24.46
C TRP A 227 16.20 -16.91 25.55
N GLU A 228 16.06 -17.51 26.73
CA GLU A 228 15.34 -16.94 27.86
C GLU A 228 15.82 -15.55 28.30
N PRO A 229 17.13 -15.27 28.46
CA PRO A 229 17.60 -13.94 28.85
C PRO A 229 17.20 -12.85 27.84
N ARG A 230 17.22 -13.15 26.54
CA ARG A 230 16.76 -12.24 25.49
C ARG A 230 15.25 -12.00 25.58
N ASN A 231 14.49 -13.05 25.75
CA ASN A 231 13.03 -12.96 25.82
C ASN A 231 12.57 -12.19 27.07
N ASN A 232 13.20 -12.42 28.20
CA ASN A 232 12.98 -11.67 29.42
C ASN A 232 13.36 -10.19 29.27
N PHE A 233 14.47 -9.89 28.61
CA PHE A 233 14.82 -8.51 28.29
C PHE A 233 13.74 -7.81 27.43
N ILE A 234 13.27 -8.45 26.36
CA ILE A 234 12.23 -7.91 25.46
C ILE A 234 10.92 -7.70 26.24
N LYS A 235 10.52 -8.68 27.04
CA LYS A 235 9.32 -8.63 27.90
C LYS A 235 9.40 -7.45 28.90
N ASN A 236 10.49 -7.34 29.63
CA ASN A 236 10.69 -6.27 30.60
C ASN A 236 10.77 -4.89 29.92
N LEU A 237 11.38 -4.81 28.75
CA LEU A 237 11.41 -3.58 27.96
C LEU A 237 9.99 -3.17 27.53
N ALA A 238 9.17 -4.11 27.05
CA ALA A 238 7.79 -3.83 26.66
C ALA A 238 6.95 -3.34 27.85
N ILE A 239 7.04 -4.03 29.00
CA ILE A 239 6.32 -3.67 30.23
C ILE A 239 6.78 -2.31 30.76
N SER A 240 8.05 -1.96 30.62
CA SER A 240 8.60 -0.68 31.10
C SER A 240 8.13 0.55 30.30
N ARG A 241 7.48 0.35 29.16
CA ARG A 241 6.99 1.48 28.35
C ARG A 241 5.75 2.12 28.96
N LYS A 242 5.73 3.45 28.97
CA LYS A 242 4.56 4.24 29.39
C LYS A 242 3.72 4.53 28.14
N GLY A 243 2.68 3.80 27.89
CA GLY A 243 1.77 4.00 26.76
C GLY A 243 1.57 2.74 25.92
N ASN A 244 0.91 2.90 24.77
CA ASN A 244 0.61 1.79 23.90
C ASN A 244 1.89 1.20 23.33
N THR A 245 2.09 -0.10 23.50
CA THR A 245 3.27 -0.83 23.05
C THR A 245 2.84 -1.93 22.11
N LEU A 246 3.40 -1.93 20.89
CA LEU A 246 3.21 -3.00 19.91
C LEU A 246 4.49 -3.85 19.83
N LEU A 247 4.36 -5.13 20.20
CA LEU A 247 5.44 -6.09 20.10
C LEU A 247 5.27 -6.95 18.85
N LEU A 248 6.18 -6.80 17.87
CA LEU A 248 6.14 -7.54 16.62
C LEU A 248 7.04 -8.78 16.68
N PHE A 249 6.54 -9.92 16.22
CA PHE A 249 7.28 -11.17 16.13
C PHE A 249 6.87 -11.97 14.89
N GLN A 250 7.77 -12.80 14.38
CA GLN A 250 7.54 -13.60 13.18
C GLN A 250 6.91 -14.98 13.49
N TYR A 251 7.31 -15.62 14.60
CA TYR A 251 6.88 -16.96 14.96
C TYR A 251 5.89 -16.92 16.13
N VAL A 252 4.60 -17.21 15.86
CA VAL A 252 3.55 -17.16 16.88
C VAL A 252 3.84 -18.18 18.00
N GLU A 253 3.96 -19.46 17.65
CA GLU A 253 4.13 -20.55 18.62
C GLU A 253 5.48 -20.51 19.34
N LYS A 254 6.57 -20.28 18.60
CA LYS A 254 7.95 -20.41 19.11
C LYS A 254 8.47 -19.15 19.79
N HIS A 255 7.83 -17.99 19.54
CA HIS A 255 8.32 -16.72 20.04
C HIS A 255 7.21 -15.86 20.62
N GLY A 256 6.09 -15.64 19.90
CA GLY A 256 4.99 -14.82 20.36
C GLY A 256 4.39 -15.29 21.69
N LYS A 257 4.07 -16.59 21.81
CA LYS A 257 3.56 -17.19 23.06
C LYS A 257 4.55 -17.16 24.22
N VAL A 258 5.86 -17.15 23.93
CA VAL A 258 6.90 -17.07 24.97
C VAL A 258 7.04 -15.63 25.49
N LEU A 259 6.72 -14.63 24.67
CA LEU A 259 6.79 -13.22 25.04
C LEU A 259 5.49 -12.73 25.75
N TYR A 260 4.40 -13.43 25.56
CA TYR A 260 3.13 -13.15 26.22
C TYR A 260 3.14 -13.65 27.67
#